data_841ce2fc4b54dd0773040b9941c6b42c
#
_entry.id   841ce2fc4b54dd0773040b9941c6b42c
#
_cell.length_a   1.000
_cell.length_b   1.000
_cell.length_c   1.000
_cell.angle_alpha   90.00
_cell.angle_beta   90.00
_cell.angle_gamma   90.00
#
_symmetry.space_group_name_H-M   'P 1'
#
loop_
_entity.id
_entity.type
_entity.pdbx_description
1 polymer ?
#
loop_
_entity_poly.entity_id
_entity_poly.type
_entity_poly.pdbx_seq_one_letter_code
_entity_poly.pdbx_strand_id
1 'polypeptide(L)'
;DSSGYMQKGWLKDGDDWYYLDTDNGQMQEGWSKINNKWYYFDPIYGGRMAVNRYVDVMNNENKEYYVDSSGVYNSEGKSGAKVDAKKISTEAFEKKAVELINNERAKYGIPSLSDDSMFADSVHVRAKELSQKYSHTRPDGDSYLYALPPGLAYYGEVIAVGQTTPEEVVKYWMDSEVNRAQILGKDYSSFGVGCYIKDGIIYWVADFGIRM
;
A
#
# COMPACT_ATOMS: atom_id res chain seq x y z
N ASP A 1 -8.54 4.83 27.48
CA ASP A 1 -7.23 4.88 28.11
C ASP A 1 -7.21 4.07 29.41
N SER A 2 -6.06 3.99 30.06
CA SER A 2 -5.89 3.23 31.32
C SER A 2 -6.72 3.76 32.50
N SER A 3 -7.30 4.96 32.37
CA SER A 3 -8.20 5.58 33.37
C SER A 3 -9.67 5.25 33.15
N GLY A 4 -10.00 4.50 32.08
CA GLY A 4 -11.36 4.13 31.71
C GLY A 4 -12.14 5.23 30.99
N TYR A 5 -11.51 6.36 30.67
CA TYR A 5 -12.15 7.41 29.88
C TYR A 5 -12.07 7.09 28.38
N MET A 6 -13.18 7.33 27.68
CA MET A 6 -13.23 7.20 26.23
C MET A 6 -12.35 8.27 25.58
N GLN A 7 -11.38 7.82 24.77
CA GLN A 7 -10.56 8.74 23.98
C GLN A 7 -11.38 9.34 22.83
N LYS A 8 -11.09 10.59 22.50
CA LYS A 8 -11.78 11.38 21.46
C LYS A 8 -10.78 12.29 20.74
N GLY A 9 -11.11 12.61 19.49
CA GLY A 9 -10.25 13.48 18.68
C GLY A 9 -9.00 12.77 18.15
N TRP A 10 -7.93 13.52 17.99
CA TRP A 10 -6.68 12.99 17.45
C TRP A 10 -6.01 12.00 18.40
N LEU A 11 -5.69 10.82 17.87
CA LEU A 11 -4.95 9.78 18.56
C LEU A 11 -3.66 9.47 17.78
N LYS A 12 -2.53 9.49 18.48
CA LYS A 12 -1.25 9.03 17.95
C LYS A 12 -0.93 7.66 18.53
N ASP A 13 -0.68 6.67 17.65
CA ASP A 13 -0.22 5.35 18.04
C ASP A 13 1.04 5.00 17.23
N GLY A 14 2.18 4.91 17.90
CA GLY A 14 3.48 4.84 17.24
C GLY A 14 3.74 6.07 16.35
N ASP A 15 3.98 5.82 15.06
CA ASP A 15 4.15 6.86 14.05
C ASP A 15 2.85 7.24 13.34
N ASP A 16 1.77 6.51 13.59
CA ASP A 16 0.50 6.65 12.91
C ASP A 16 -0.47 7.58 13.66
N TRP A 17 -1.30 8.28 12.87
CA TRP A 17 -2.36 9.12 13.38
C TRP A 17 -3.73 8.56 13.01
N TYR A 18 -4.65 8.67 13.96
CA TYR A 18 -6.05 8.29 13.87
C TYR A 18 -6.92 9.44 14.35
N TYR A 19 -8.19 9.40 14.03
CA TYR A 19 -9.16 10.34 14.59
C TYR A 19 -10.38 9.60 15.14
N LEU A 20 -10.70 9.88 16.38
CA LEU A 20 -11.85 9.33 17.08
C LEU A 20 -12.95 10.38 17.11
N ASP A 21 -14.15 9.99 16.73
CA ASP A 21 -15.31 10.87 16.77
C ASP A 21 -15.47 11.51 18.16
N THR A 22 -15.70 12.83 18.16
CA THR A 22 -15.74 13.60 19.39
C THR A 22 -17.00 13.37 20.24
N ASP A 23 -18.03 12.78 19.66
CA ASP A 23 -19.28 12.50 20.37
C ASP A 23 -19.29 11.08 20.93
N ASN A 24 -18.96 10.09 20.12
CA ASN A 24 -19.09 8.67 20.46
C ASN A 24 -17.75 7.91 20.56
N GLY A 25 -16.60 8.53 20.22
CA GLY A 25 -15.27 7.91 20.28
C GLY A 25 -15.00 6.86 19.18
N GLN A 26 -15.88 6.74 18.19
CA GLN A 26 -15.69 5.80 17.09
C GLN A 26 -14.56 6.27 16.18
N MET A 27 -13.69 5.35 15.78
CA MET A 27 -12.60 5.64 14.82
C MET A 27 -13.18 6.04 13.47
N GLN A 28 -12.64 7.12 12.90
CA GLN A 28 -13.04 7.59 11.59
C GLN A 28 -12.34 6.78 10.50
N GLU A 29 -13.10 6.52 9.43
CA GLU A 29 -12.60 5.90 8.21
C GLU A 29 -13.09 6.69 6.98
N GLY A 30 -12.30 6.66 5.91
CA GLY A 30 -12.58 7.45 4.72
C GLY A 30 -12.31 8.95 4.91
N TRP A 31 -13.04 9.76 4.15
CA TRP A 31 -12.90 11.22 4.20
C TRP A 31 -13.57 11.82 5.43
N SER A 32 -12.82 12.59 6.19
CA SER A 32 -13.33 13.32 7.36
C SER A 32 -12.87 14.77 7.37
N LYS A 33 -13.80 15.68 7.67
CA LYS A 33 -13.51 17.12 7.76
C LYS A 33 -13.31 17.53 9.21
N ILE A 34 -12.07 17.87 9.57
CA ILE A 34 -11.68 18.22 10.93
C ILE A 34 -11.10 19.65 10.90
N ASN A 35 -11.64 20.57 11.71
CA ASN A 35 -11.20 21.97 11.76
C ASN A 35 -11.08 22.62 10.36
N ASN A 36 -12.09 22.42 9.52
CA ASN A 36 -12.20 22.91 8.13
C ASN A 36 -11.16 22.38 7.15
N LYS A 37 -10.40 21.34 7.51
CA LYS A 37 -9.46 20.62 6.63
C LYS A 37 -9.97 19.22 6.38
N TRP A 38 -9.75 18.69 5.16
CA TRP A 38 -10.10 17.33 4.82
C TRP A 38 -8.90 16.40 5.03
N TYR A 39 -9.14 15.25 5.65
CA TYR A 39 -8.19 14.16 5.88
C TYR A 39 -8.79 12.87 5.34
N TYR A 40 -7.93 11.94 4.98
CA TYR A 40 -8.35 10.59 4.61
C TYR A 40 -7.81 9.57 5.61
N PHE A 41 -8.71 8.84 6.23
CA PHE A 41 -8.40 7.76 7.15
C PHE A 41 -8.63 6.44 6.42
N ASP A 42 -7.57 5.69 6.18
CA ASP A 42 -7.59 4.56 5.28
C ASP A 42 -8.33 3.36 5.88
N PRO A 43 -9.50 2.94 5.32
CA PRO A 43 -10.26 1.82 5.86
C PRO A 43 -9.52 0.47 5.75
N ILE A 44 -8.64 0.33 4.73
CA ILE A 44 -7.86 -0.89 4.52
C ILE A 44 -6.80 -1.05 5.62
N TYR A 45 -6.37 0.07 6.20
CA TYR A 45 -5.35 0.13 7.24
C TYR A 45 -5.93 0.54 8.60
N GLY A 46 -7.16 0.11 8.88
CA GLY A 46 -7.81 0.29 10.19
C GLY A 46 -7.95 1.75 10.61
N GLY A 47 -8.25 2.65 9.66
CA GLY A 47 -8.48 4.06 9.96
C GLY A 47 -7.20 4.90 10.16
N ARG A 48 -6.03 4.42 9.73
CA ARG A 48 -4.79 5.18 9.75
C ARG A 48 -4.87 6.39 8.81
N MET A 49 -4.46 7.58 9.29
CA MET A 49 -4.41 8.79 8.47
C MET A 49 -3.41 8.64 7.32
N ALA A 50 -3.87 8.85 6.11
CA ALA A 50 -3.02 8.89 4.94
C ALA A 50 -2.19 10.19 4.91
N VAL A 51 -0.91 10.08 4.55
CA VAL A 51 0.00 11.21 4.38
C VAL A 51 0.83 11.04 3.12
N ASN A 52 1.14 12.16 2.47
CA ASN A 52 2.09 12.22 1.35
C ASN A 52 1.77 11.29 0.17
N ARG A 53 0.48 11.02 -0.09
CA ARG A 53 0.07 10.09 -1.15
C ARG A 53 -1.27 10.46 -1.79
N TYR A 54 -1.55 9.82 -2.91
CA TYR A 54 -2.88 9.82 -3.50
C TYR A 54 -3.76 8.80 -2.78
N VAL A 55 -5.01 9.17 -2.55
CA VAL A 55 -6.02 8.36 -1.86
C VAL A 55 -7.32 8.38 -2.63
N ASP A 56 -8.20 7.44 -2.34
CA ASP A 56 -9.53 7.34 -2.93
C ASP A 56 -9.51 7.36 -4.48
N VAL A 57 -8.42 6.79 -5.04
CA VAL A 57 -8.17 6.77 -6.48
C VAL A 57 -9.20 5.97 -7.28
N MET A 58 -10.07 5.24 -6.59
CA MET A 58 -11.07 4.33 -7.16
C MET A 58 -12.51 4.71 -6.77
N ASN A 59 -12.74 5.98 -6.44
CA ASN A 59 -14.10 6.47 -6.29
C ASN A 59 -14.83 6.43 -7.65
N ASN A 60 -16.17 6.47 -7.62
CA ASN A 60 -17.02 6.41 -8.83
C ASN A 60 -16.73 7.52 -9.85
N GLU A 61 -15.93 8.52 -9.50
CA GLU A 61 -15.56 9.65 -10.34
C GLU A 61 -14.18 9.52 -10.98
N ASN A 62 -13.41 8.45 -10.67
CA ASN A 62 -12.01 8.26 -11.08
C ASN A 62 -11.13 9.48 -10.77
N LYS A 63 -11.43 10.21 -9.69
CA LYS A 63 -10.65 11.34 -9.23
C LYS A 63 -9.59 10.89 -8.25
N GLU A 64 -8.42 11.44 -8.43
CA GLU A 64 -7.28 11.24 -7.54
C GLU A 64 -7.22 12.41 -6.55
N TYR A 65 -7.17 12.10 -5.28
CA TYR A 65 -7.06 13.10 -4.21
C TYR A 65 -5.71 12.97 -3.53
N TYR A 66 -4.93 14.04 -3.51
CA TYR A 66 -3.64 14.07 -2.85
C TYR A 66 -3.78 14.59 -1.43
N VAL A 67 -3.22 13.86 -0.45
CA VAL A 67 -3.02 14.34 0.92
C VAL A 67 -1.53 14.58 1.16
N ASP A 68 -1.21 15.74 1.74
CA ASP A 68 0.16 16.19 1.96
C ASP A 68 0.83 15.51 3.18
N SER A 69 2.04 15.95 3.54
CA SER A 69 2.79 15.41 4.67
C SER A 69 2.14 15.64 6.04
N SER A 70 1.17 16.54 6.13
CA SER A 70 0.32 16.74 7.32
C SER A 70 -0.99 15.97 7.29
N GLY A 71 -1.22 15.17 6.24
CA GLY A 71 -2.45 14.44 5.98
C GLY A 71 -3.59 15.27 5.41
N VAL A 72 -3.36 16.57 5.15
CA VAL A 72 -4.40 17.47 4.66
C VAL A 72 -4.56 17.31 3.16
N TYR A 73 -5.82 17.19 2.72
CA TYR A 73 -6.15 17.23 1.30
C TYR A 73 -5.68 18.52 0.65
N ASN A 74 -4.97 18.37 -0.43
CA ASN A 74 -4.50 19.47 -1.26
C ASN A 74 -5.16 19.38 -2.65
N SER A 75 -6.10 20.29 -2.95
CA SER A 75 -6.84 20.32 -4.21
C SER A 75 -5.96 20.66 -5.43
N GLU A 76 -4.80 21.28 -5.21
CA GLU A 76 -3.89 21.62 -6.30
C GLU A 76 -3.01 20.42 -6.71
N GLY A 77 -3.09 19.32 -5.94
CA GLY A 77 -2.18 18.20 -6.05
C GLY A 77 -0.75 18.64 -5.71
N LYS A 78 0.15 17.70 -5.49
CA LYS A 78 1.55 18.07 -5.33
C LYS A 78 2.31 17.61 -6.57
N SER A 79 2.88 18.55 -7.29
CA SER A 79 3.80 18.22 -8.38
C SER A 79 5.00 17.36 -7.93
N GLY A 80 5.26 17.29 -6.63
CA GLY A 80 6.31 16.46 -6.02
C GLY A 80 5.92 15.03 -5.69
N ALA A 81 4.62 14.67 -5.71
CA ALA A 81 4.19 13.28 -5.51
C ALA A 81 3.95 12.56 -6.85
N LYS A 82 3.99 13.30 -7.97
CA LYS A 82 3.99 12.72 -9.32
C LYS A 82 5.42 12.57 -9.80
N VAL A 83 5.74 11.38 -10.26
CA VAL A 83 7.06 11.08 -10.81
C VAL A 83 7.11 11.39 -12.31
N ASP A 84 8.29 11.76 -12.79
CA ASP A 84 8.55 11.81 -14.23
C ASP A 84 8.90 10.38 -14.71
N ALA A 85 7.90 9.70 -15.28
CA ALA A 85 8.03 8.32 -15.76
C ALA A 85 9.23 8.10 -16.72
N LYS A 86 9.67 9.16 -17.41
CA LYS A 86 10.84 9.06 -18.31
C LYS A 86 12.17 8.98 -17.55
N LYS A 87 12.19 9.30 -16.27
CA LYS A 87 13.37 9.28 -15.41
C LYS A 87 13.44 8.06 -14.49
N ILE A 88 12.43 7.20 -14.53
CA ILE A 88 12.34 6.03 -13.65
C ILE A 88 12.52 4.76 -14.47
N SER A 89 13.41 3.90 -14.00
CA SER A 89 13.46 2.50 -14.40
C SER A 89 12.57 1.71 -13.44
N THR A 90 11.42 1.23 -13.90
CA THR A 90 10.53 0.36 -13.11
C THR A 90 11.27 -0.90 -12.68
N GLU A 91 12.06 -1.51 -13.56
CA GLU A 91 12.88 -2.69 -13.25
C GLU A 91 13.88 -2.42 -12.10
N ALA A 92 14.55 -1.25 -12.09
CA ALA A 92 15.44 -0.89 -11.01
C ALA A 92 14.70 -0.68 -9.70
N PHE A 93 13.49 -0.13 -9.74
CA PHE A 93 12.62 0.08 -8.59
C PHE A 93 12.12 -1.23 -8.01
N GLU A 94 11.65 -2.15 -8.85
CA GLU A 94 11.21 -3.49 -8.49
C GLU A 94 12.35 -4.27 -7.81
N LYS A 95 13.52 -4.30 -8.44
CA LYS A 95 14.71 -4.95 -7.89
C LYS A 95 15.13 -4.37 -6.54
N LYS A 96 15.04 -3.05 -6.38
CA LYS A 96 15.35 -2.41 -5.10
C LYS A 96 14.32 -2.75 -4.03
N ALA A 97 13.03 -2.82 -4.37
CA ALA A 97 11.99 -3.23 -3.45
C ALA A 97 12.15 -4.70 -3.00
N VAL A 98 12.54 -5.59 -3.92
CA VAL A 98 12.91 -6.99 -3.61
C VAL A 98 14.03 -7.04 -2.57
N GLU A 99 15.11 -6.29 -2.77
CA GLU A 99 16.22 -6.20 -1.82
C GLU A 99 15.73 -5.72 -0.44
N LEU A 100 14.94 -4.65 -0.41
CA LEU A 100 14.44 -4.06 0.82
C LEU A 100 13.51 -5.00 1.59
N ILE A 101 12.60 -5.70 0.92
CA ILE A 101 11.73 -6.71 1.53
C ILE A 101 12.56 -7.80 2.19
N ASN A 102 13.58 -8.31 1.51
CA ASN A 102 14.46 -9.34 2.07
C ASN A 102 15.30 -8.80 3.25
N ASN A 103 15.69 -7.53 3.21
CA ASN A 103 16.36 -6.88 4.33
C ASN A 103 15.43 -6.75 5.55
N GLU A 104 14.15 -6.44 5.36
CA GLU A 104 13.17 -6.45 6.45
C GLU A 104 13.03 -7.85 7.03
N ARG A 105 12.88 -8.89 6.22
CA ARG A 105 12.80 -10.28 6.69
C ARG A 105 14.02 -10.66 7.53
N ALA A 106 15.22 -10.27 7.10
CA ALA A 106 16.47 -10.53 7.82
C ALA A 106 16.50 -9.90 9.23
N LYS A 107 15.93 -8.69 9.40
CA LYS A 107 15.82 -8.03 10.72
C LYS A 107 15.01 -8.85 11.72
N TYR A 108 14.06 -9.66 11.24
CA TYR A 108 13.23 -10.55 12.05
C TYR A 108 13.77 -12.00 12.12
N GLY A 109 14.98 -12.24 11.59
CA GLY A 109 15.60 -13.57 11.57
C GLY A 109 14.87 -14.56 10.64
N ILE A 110 14.16 -14.07 9.62
CA ILE A 110 13.39 -14.87 8.66
C ILE A 110 14.23 -15.00 7.38
N PRO A 111 14.33 -16.20 6.78
CA PRO A 111 15.08 -16.41 5.55
C PRO A 111 14.57 -15.51 4.41
N SER A 112 15.49 -15.08 3.55
CA SER A 112 15.16 -14.37 2.31
C SER A 112 14.31 -15.24 1.41
N LEU A 113 13.40 -14.60 0.68
CA LEU A 113 12.63 -15.21 -0.40
C LEU A 113 13.41 -15.11 -1.71
N SER A 114 13.22 -16.09 -2.58
CA SER A 114 13.71 -16.02 -3.95
C SER A 114 12.90 -15.01 -4.75
N ASP A 115 13.59 -14.09 -5.43
CA ASP A 115 13.00 -13.28 -6.52
C ASP A 115 12.81 -14.22 -7.73
N ASP A 116 11.61 -14.70 -7.93
CA ASP A 116 11.33 -15.74 -8.91
C ASP A 116 10.69 -15.14 -10.16
N SER A 117 11.37 -15.30 -11.29
CA SER A 117 10.92 -14.82 -12.59
C SER A 117 9.55 -15.33 -13.02
N MET A 118 9.03 -16.40 -12.39
CA MET A 118 7.67 -16.87 -12.64
C MET A 118 6.60 -15.83 -12.27
N PHE A 119 6.89 -14.93 -11.33
CA PHE A 119 5.99 -13.85 -10.98
C PHE A 119 6.06 -12.63 -11.92
N ALA A 120 7.05 -12.54 -12.79
CA ALA A 120 7.30 -11.32 -13.57
C ALA A 120 6.08 -10.83 -14.36
N ASP A 121 5.41 -11.74 -15.07
CA ASP A 121 4.23 -11.38 -15.84
C ASP A 121 3.04 -11.03 -14.94
N SER A 122 2.82 -11.80 -13.87
CA SER A 122 1.68 -11.60 -12.97
C SER A 122 1.76 -10.26 -12.23
N VAL A 123 2.93 -9.91 -11.67
CA VAL A 123 3.08 -8.64 -10.93
C VAL A 123 2.94 -7.43 -11.85
N HIS A 124 3.42 -7.50 -13.10
CA HIS A 124 3.22 -6.40 -14.05
C HIS A 124 1.75 -6.27 -14.49
N VAL A 125 1.06 -7.40 -14.70
CA VAL A 125 -0.38 -7.39 -14.97
C VAL A 125 -1.12 -6.78 -13.79
N ARG A 126 -0.84 -7.24 -12.57
CA ARG A 126 -1.50 -6.75 -11.36
C ARG A 126 -1.20 -5.26 -11.11
N ALA A 127 0.05 -4.81 -11.20
CA ALA A 127 0.40 -3.40 -11.05
C ALA A 127 -0.38 -2.51 -12.03
N LYS A 128 -0.54 -2.96 -13.29
CA LYS A 128 -1.35 -2.25 -14.29
C LYS A 128 -2.84 -2.29 -13.96
N GLU A 129 -3.38 -3.41 -13.47
CA GLU A 129 -4.78 -3.54 -13.05
C GLU A 129 -5.10 -2.63 -11.86
N LEU A 130 -4.15 -2.45 -10.92
CA LEU A 130 -4.30 -1.51 -9.81
C LEU A 130 -4.51 -0.07 -10.28
N SER A 131 -4.00 0.31 -11.46
CA SER A 131 -4.28 1.61 -12.07
C SER A 131 -5.68 1.75 -12.67
N GLN A 132 -6.45 0.67 -12.69
CA GLN A 132 -7.86 0.64 -13.12
C GLN A 132 -8.79 0.43 -11.93
N LYS A 133 -8.37 -0.42 -10.98
CA LYS A 133 -9.10 -0.73 -9.75
C LYS A 133 -8.12 -1.09 -8.64
N TYR A 134 -7.95 -0.20 -7.67
CA TYR A 134 -7.09 -0.42 -6.52
C TYR A 134 -7.77 -1.37 -5.52
N SER A 135 -7.56 -2.67 -5.71
CA SER A 135 -8.23 -3.73 -4.95
C SER A 135 -7.49 -5.06 -5.14
N HIS A 136 -7.63 -5.98 -4.16
CA HIS A 136 -7.27 -7.38 -4.34
C HIS A 136 -8.25 -8.14 -5.26
N THR A 137 -9.37 -7.52 -5.62
CA THR A 137 -10.28 -8.00 -6.67
C THR A 137 -9.90 -7.32 -7.99
N ARG A 138 -9.67 -8.10 -9.03
CA ARG A 138 -9.29 -7.65 -10.37
C ARG A 138 -10.40 -6.80 -11.02
N PRO A 139 -10.10 -6.03 -12.07
CA PRO A 139 -11.11 -5.22 -12.77
C PRO A 139 -12.28 -6.04 -13.34
N ASP A 140 -12.03 -7.27 -13.74
CA ASP A 140 -13.04 -8.21 -14.25
C ASP A 140 -13.94 -8.81 -13.15
N GLY A 141 -13.62 -8.58 -11.87
CA GLY A 141 -14.34 -9.10 -10.71
C GLY A 141 -13.72 -10.35 -10.10
N ASP A 142 -12.73 -10.93 -10.73
CA ASP A 142 -12.03 -12.11 -10.24
C ASP A 142 -11.07 -11.79 -9.08
N SER A 143 -10.67 -12.79 -8.33
CA SER A 143 -9.61 -12.66 -7.32
C SER A 143 -8.25 -12.44 -7.98
N TYR A 144 -7.35 -11.69 -7.31
CA TYR A 144 -5.96 -11.55 -7.74
C TYR A 144 -5.26 -12.89 -7.97
N LEU A 145 -5.70 -13.96 -7.29
CA LEU A 145 -5.17 -15.32 -7.45
C LEU A 145 -5.16 -15.82 -8.89
N TYR A 146 -6.11 -15.36 -9.70
CA TYR A 146 -6.17 -15.75 -11.13
C TYR A 146 -5.15 -15.02 -12.01
N ALA A 147 -4.46 -14.02 -11.48
CA ALA A 147 -3.30 -13.40 -12.15
C ALA A 147 -2.00 -14.13 -11.84
N LEU A 148 -1.94 -14.87 -10.73
CA LEU A 148 -0.73 -15.54 -10.29
C LEU A 148 -0.34 -16.70 -11.22
N PRO A 149 0.97 -17.02 -11.31
CA PRO A 149 1.42 -18.15 -12.09
C PRO A 149 0.89 -19.47 -11.53
N PRO A 150 0.62 -20.46 -12.40
CA PRO A 150 0.19 -21.78 -11.95
C PRO A 150 1.31 -22.51 -11.18
N GLY A 151 0.95 -23.46 -10.33
CA GLY A 151 1.92 -24.28 -9.60
C GLY A 151 2.42 -23.66 -8.30
N LEU A 152 1.68 -22.69 -7.75
CA LEU A 152 1.90 -22.17 -6.42
C LEU A 152 0.94 -22.80 -5.42
N ALA A 153 1.45 -23.09 -4.21
CA ALA A 153 0.64 -23.32 -3.02
C ALA A 153 0.91 -22.17 -2.06
N TYR A 154 -0.09 -21.74 -1.33
CA TYR A 154 -0.08 -20.53 -0.50
C TYR A 154 0.23 -19.25 -1.28
N TYR A 155 -0.56 -18.26 -1.02
CA TYR A 155 -0.51 -16.99 -1.76
C TYR A 155 -0.64 -15.82 -0.81
N GLY A 156 0.02 -14.72 -1.15
CA GLY A 156 -0.15 -13.44 -0.48
C GLY A 156 0.03 -12.32 -1.48
N GLU A 157 -0.71 -11.24 -1.30
CA GLU A 157 -0.54 -10.01 -2.09
C GLU A 157 -0.48 -8.81 -1.15
N VAL A 158 0.46 -7.90 -1.39
CA VAL A 158 0.45 -6.56 -0.83
C VAL A 158 0.42 -5.54 -1.95
N ILE A 159 -0.40 -4.51 -1.81
CA ILE A 159 -0.58 -3.47 -2.83
C ILE A 159 -0.33 -2.08 -2.24
N ALA A 160 0.10 -1.13 -3.08
CA ALA A 160 0.25 0.25 -2.70
C ALA A 160 0.09 1.18 -3.90
N VAL A 161 -0.22 2.46 -3.64
CA VAL A 161 -0.36 3.47 -4.66
C VAL A 161 0.18 4.82 -4.16
N GLY A 162 0.93 5.51 -5.01
CA GLY A 162 1.39 6.88 -4.76
C GLY A 162 2.74 6.99 -4.05
N GLN A 163 3.32 5.90 -3.56
CA GLN A 163 4.70 5.89 -3.07
C GLN A 163 5.65 6.08 -4.26
N THR A 164 6.59 7.01 -4.12
CA THR A 164 7.42 7.45 -5.23
C THR A 164 8.79 6.78 -5.29
N THR A 165 9.13 6.02 -4.25
CA THR A 165 10.38 5.26 -4.16
C THR A 165 10.16 3.85 -3.58
N PRO A 166 11.08 2.90 -3.86
CA PRO A 166 11.05 1.58 -3.24
C PRO A 166 11.12 1.61 -1.70
N GLU A 167 11.87 2.56 -1.14
CA GLU A 167 11.98 2.74 0.30
C GLU A 167 10.64 3.15 0.93
N GLU A 168 9.95 4.08 0.28
CA GLU A 168 8.62 4.53 0.73
C GLU A 168 7.59 3.39 0.68
N VAL A 169 7.56 2.59 -0.39
CA VAL A 169 6.57 1.52 -0.51
C VAL A 169 6.84 0.39 0.47
N VAL A 170 8.09 -0.04 0.65
CA VAL A 170 8.41 -1.11 1.61
C VAL A 170 8.15 -0.63 3.04
N LYS A 171 8.53 0.60 3.37
CA LYS A 171 8.16 1.19 4.67
C LYS A 171 6.65 1.20 4.87
N TYR A 172 5.89 1.66 3.88
CA TYR A 172 4.42 1.70 3.92
C TYR A 172 3.81 0.32 4.19
N TRP A 173 4.29 -0.73 3.51
CA TRP A 173 3.83 -2.09 3.77
C TRP A 173 4.23 -2.58 5.16
N MET A 174 5.44 -2.29 5.62
CA MET A 174 5.91 -2.70 6.94
C MET A 174 5.24 -1.97 8.10
N ASP A 175 4.75 -0.75 7.89
CA ASP A 175 4.00 0.01 8.89
C ASP A 175 2.59 -0.58 9.12
N SER A 176 2.02 -1.28 8.14
CA SER A 176 0.74 -1.97 8.27
C SER A 176 0.93 -3.37 8.86
N GLU A 177 0.22 -3.70 9.95
CA GLU A 177 0.27 -5.03 10.55
C GLU A 177 -0.11 -6.14 9.56
N VAL A 178 -1.14 -5.91 8.75
CA VAL A 178 -1.63 -6.89 7.77
C VAL A 178 -0.60 -7.12 6.66
N ASN A 179 -0.06 -6.04 6.08
CA ASN A 179 0.95 -6.18 5.02
C ASN A 179 2.28 -6.72 5.58
N ARG A 180 2.67 -6.26 6.77
CA ARG A 180 3.87 -6.77 7.45
C ARG A 180 3.77 -8.28 7.69
N ALA A 181 2.60 -8.78 8.09
CA ALA A 181 2.37 -10.21 8.27
C ALA A 181 2.56 -10.99 6.96
N GLN A 182 2.16 -10.43 5.81
CA GLN A 182 2.43 -11.03 4.51
C GLN A 182 3.94 -11.05 4.21
N ILE A 183 4.61 -9.91 4.31
CA ILE A 183 6.06 -9.79 4.06
C ILE A 183 6.88 -10.72 4.95
N LEU A 184 6.50 -10.86 6.21
CA LEU A 184 7.18 -11.70 7.20
C LEU A 184 6.65 -13.14 7.25
N GLY A 185 5.76 -13.53 6.34
CA GLY A 185 5.24 -14.91 6.24
C GLY A 185 6.38 -15.93 6.11
N LYS A 186 6.39 -16.93 7.01
CA LYS A 186 7.46 -17.93 7.07
C LYS A 186 7.28 -19.07 6.07
N ASP A 187 6.05 -19.22 5.59
CA ASP A 187 5.66 -20.31 4.70
C ASP A 187 5.97 -20.00 3.23
N TYR A 188 6.23 -18.75 2.88
CA TYR A 188 6.61 -18.39 1.52
C TYR A 188 8.06 -18.77 1.21
N SER A 189 8.31 -19.19 -0.04
CA SER A 189 9.66 -19.49 -0.56
C SER A 189 10.10 -18.53 -1.66
N SER A 190 9.15 -17.92 -2.36
CA SER A 190 9.41 -17.04 -3.50
C SER A 190 8.39 -15.91 -3.57
N PHE A 191 8.72 -14.88 -4.32
CA PHE A 191 7.88 -13.72 -4.57
C PHE A 191 8.33 -12.96 -5.82
N GLY A 192 7.53 -11.99 -6.24
CA GLY A 192 7.89 -10.99 -7.21
C GLY A 192 7.34 -9.63 -6.80
N VAL A 193 7.99 -8.58 -7.27
CA VAL A 193 7.52 -7.20 -7.12
C VAL A 193 7.30 -6.60 -8.49
N GLY A 194 6.18 -5.90 -8.67
CA GLY A 194 5.88 -5.14 -9.88
C GLY A 194 5.47 -3.72 -9.58
N CYS A 195 5.79 -2.80 -10.48
CA CYS A 195 5.25 -1.46 -10.44
C CYS A 195 4.82 -0.97 -11.83
N TYR A 196 3.81 -0.12 -11.85
CA TYR A 196 3.29 0.50 -13.07
C TYR A 196 3.10 1.99 -12.85
N ILE A 197 3.50 2.80 -13.83
CA ILE A 197 3.38 4.26 -13.76
C ILE A 197 2.29 4.72 -14.72
N LYS A 198 1.26 5.38 -14.19
CA LYS A 198 0.20 6.02 -14.97
C LYS A 198 0.03 7.45 -14.48
N ASP A 199 0.05 8.41 -15.37
CA ASP A 199 -0.12 9.84 -15.08
C ASP A 199 0.80 10.39 -13.97
N GLY A 200 2.01 9.79 -13.84
CA GLY A 200 3.00 10.14 -12.84
C GLY A 200 2.77 9.48 -11.48
N ILE A 201 1.77 8.61 -11.35
CA ILE A 201 1.49 7.85 -10.13
C ILE A 201 2.04 6.44 -10.28
N ILE A 202 2.70 5.93 -9.25
CA ILE A 202 3.21 4.58 -9.21
C ILE A 202 2.21 3.68 -8.46
N TYR A 203 1.86 2.57 -9.09
CA TYR A 203 1.06 1.48 -8.54
C TYR A 203 1.98 0.30 -8.29
N TRP A 204 1.97 -0.22 -7.06
CA TRP A 204 2.89 -1.26 -6.61
C TRP A 204 2.14 -2.51 -6.19
N VAL A 205 2.75 -3.65 -6.43
CA VAL A 205 2.30 -4.94 -5.94
C VAL A 205 3.50 -5.81 -5.58
N ALA A 206 3.36 -6.61 -4.55
CA ALA A 206 4.23 -7.76 -4.33
C ALA A 206 3.36 -9.00 -4.10
N ASP A 207 3.60 -10.03 -4.88
CA ASP A 207 2.94 -11.32 -4.81
C ASP A 207 3.90 -12.37 -4.25
N PHE A 208 3.41 -13.16 -3.31
CA PHE A 208 4.16 -14.18 -2.58
C PHE A 208 3.59 -15.56 -2.83
N GLY A 209 4.43 -16.60 -2.77
CA GLY A 209 3.97 -17.96 -2.89
C GLY A 209 4.98 -19.02 -2.46
N ILE A 210 4.49 -20.25 -2.38
CA ILE A 210 5.31 -21.46 -2.27
C ILE A 210 5.26 -22.16 -3.62
N ARG A 211 6.42 -22.41 -4.20
CA ARG A 211 6.54 -23.25 -5.39
C ARG A 211 6.31 -24.70 -5.01
N MET A 212 5.36 -25.36 -5.69
CA MET A 212 5.09 -26.81 -5.56
C MET A 212 6.13 -27.63 -6.30
#